data_1282a0b9315f0394d00acafbbe505a5c
#
_entry.id   1282a0b9315f0394d00acafbbe505a5c
#
_cell.length_a   1.000
_cell.length_b   1.000
_cell.length_c   1.000
_cell.angle_alpha   90.00
_cell.angle_beta   90.00
_cell.angle_gamma   90.00
#
_symmetry.space_group_name_H-M   'P 1'
#
loop_
_entity.id
_entity.type
_entity.pdbx_description
1 polymer ?
#
loop_
_entity_poly.entity_id
_entity_poly.type
_entity_poly.pdbx_seq_one_letter_code
_entity_poly.pdbx_strand_id
1 'polypeptide(L)'
;MSTATKVFIVGPGFIGWNIVDLLVAEGYAVSGLVRRKEHADGIKASGASAVMGDLNDKALITEQTSAHDITIHTATADHLPSVEAVLDGIKMRAIKGQMSTFIHTSGTSVLDDGANGQYKSDKVYHDNNRAEIDSVPDSAPHREIDLAILQAQRELGEKAKLSIMIPPLIYGFNPAHKRLTIQIPTLTRFALKHGYAAHVGKGEPVESNVHVMDLARAYIVLLHHMEKSSPASLLENPYYFCEGSGDNEASWKEVGRVIGEGLHKAGKVQNPAPETLPEDLYGDVFGPFTGAVIGLNSRSRAIRLRELGWQPREKDWKRSYFEDELPEILKEDTGSFAGYKGTVAS
;
A
#
# COMPACT_ATOMS: atom_id res chain seq x y z
N MET A 1 1.45 27.06 -25.01
CA MET A 1 1.19 26.61 -23.64
C MET A 1 1.61 25.16 -23.56
N SER A 2 2.51 24.80 -22.64
CA SER A 2 2.84 23.40 -22.43
C SER A 2 1.59 22.68 -21.95
N THR A 3 1.23 21.56 -22.55
CA THR A 3 0.12 20.71 -22.07
C THR A 3 0.55 20.11 -20.73
N ALA A 4 -0.35 20.10 -19.74
CA ALA A 4 -0.06 19.47 -18.46
C ALA A 4 0.29 17.99 -18.62
N THR A 5 1.29 17.51 -17.88
CA THR A 5 1.69 16.09 -17.86
C THR A 5 0.51 15.22 -17.39
N LYS A 6 0.21 14.17 -18.13
CA LYS A 6 -0.95 13.31 -17.89
C LYS A 6 -0.59 12.14 -16.99
N VAL A 7 -1.34 11.97 -15.92
CA VAL A 7 -1.16 10.88 -14.95
C VAL A 7 -2.39 9.98 -14.90
N PHE A 8 -2.21 8.68 -15.04
CA PHE A 8 -3.25 7.68 -14.85
C PHE A 8 -3.05 6.93 -13.54
N ILE A 9 -4.05 6.96 -12.65
CA ILE A 9 -4.04 6.23 -11.37
C ILE A 9 -4.94 5.00 -11.51
N VAL A 10 -4.34 3.81 -11.43
CA VAL A 10 -5.07 2.54 -11.33
C VAL A 10 -5.33 2.28 -9.86
N GLY A 11 -6.57 2.51 -9.42
CA GLY A 11 -6.99 2.33 -8.03
C GLY A 11 -6.81 3.56 -7.14
N PRO A 12 -7.53 4.68 -7.38
CA PRO A 12 -7.56 5.82 -6.48
C PRO A 12 -8.34 5.49 -5.19
N GLY A 13 -7.86 4.49 -4.44
CA GLY A 13 -8.39 4.00 -3.17
C GLY A 13 -7.79 4.73 -1.96
N PHE A 14 -7.52 3.97 -0.87
CA PHE A 14 -6.97 4.50 0.37
C PHE A 14 -5.62 5.23 0.15
N ILE A 15 -4.72 4.66 -0.65
CA ILE A 15 -3.43 5.28 -1.00
C ILE A 15 -3.63 6.26 -2.17
N GLY A 16 -4.19 5.76 -3.26
CA GLY A 16 -4.20 6.45 -4.55
C GLY A 16 -4.99 7.76 -4.55
N TRP A 17 -6.04 7.89 -3.74
CA TRP A 17 -6.79 9.14 -3.68
C TRP A 17 -5.97 10.28 -3.05
N ASN A 18 -5.16 9.98 -2.03
CA ASN A 18 -4.24 10.98 -1.47
C ASN A 18 -3.17 11.41 -2.48
N ILE A 19 -2.73 10.49 -3.35
CA ILE A 19 -1.81 10.80 -4.45
C ILE A 19 -2.50 11.68 -5.50
N VAL A 20 -3.77 11.40 -5.83
CA VAL A 20 -4.59 12.25 -6.73
C VAL A 20 -4.59 13.69 -6.26
N ASP A 21 -4.91 13.94 -4.99
CA ASP A 21 -4.98 15.28 -4.42
C ASP A 21 -3.65 16.04 -4.56
N LEU A 22 -2.55 15.37 -4.23
CA LEU A 22 -1.22 15.98 -4.32
C LEU A 22 -0.82 16.30 -5.77
N LEU A 23 -1.08 15.39 -6.70
CA LEU A 23 -0.76 15.59 -8.12
C LEU A 23 -1.62 16.71 -8.74
N VAL A 24 -2.91 16.74 -8.43
CA VAL A 24 -3.80 17.83 -8.90
C VAL A 24 -3.33 19.18 -8.36
N ALA A 25 -2.94 19.23 -7.08
CA ALA A 25 -2.41 20.45 -6.46
C ALA A 25 -1.11 20.95 -7.13
N GLU A 26 -0.30 20.04 -7.69
CA GLU A 26 0.91 20.36 -8.47
C GLU A 26 0.64 20.64 -9.96
N GLY A 27 -0.62 20.56 -10.43
CA GLY A 27 -1.01 20.91 -11.78
C GLY A 27 -0.90 19.77 -12.81
N TYR A 28 -0.76 18.53 -12.38
CA TYR A 28 -0.87 17.37 -13.27
C TYR A 28 -2.30 17.18 -13.75
N ALA A 29 -2.47 16.68 -14.99
CA ALA A 29 -3.78 16.25 -15.50
C ALA A 29 -4.04 14.80 -15.09
N VAL A 30 -4.73 14.59 -13.96
CA VAL A 30 -4.92 13.28 -13.34
C VAL A 30 -6.21 12.63 -13.82
N SER A 31 -6.13 11.32 -14.15
CA SER A 31 -7.28 10.45 -14.41
C SER A 31 -7.20 9.22 -13.51
N GLY A 32 -8.33 8.78 -12.94
CA GLY A 32 -8.36 7.63 -12.04
C GLY A 32 -9.35 6.55 -12.49
N LEU A 33 -8.94 5.27 -12.50
CA LEU A 33 -9.81 4.13 -12.77
C LEU A 33 -10.69 3.84 -11.55
N VAL A 34 -12.01 3.90 -11.71
CA VAL A 34 -12.98 3.70 -10.64
C VAL A 34 -14.14 2.81 -11.07
N ARG A 35 -14.63 1.98 -10.14
CA ARG A 35 -15.74 1.04 -10.41
C ARG A 35 -17.12 1.62 -10.08
N ARG A 36 -17.20 2.58 -9.17
CA ARG A 36 -18.45 3.08 -8.60
C ARG A 36 -18.63 4.56 -8.90
N LYS A 37 -19.88 4.93 -9.18
CA LYS A 37 -20.21 6.34 -9.49
C LYS A 37 -19.87 7.30 -8.35
N GLU A 38 -20.16 6.93 -7.11
CA GLU A 38 -19.85 7.74 -5.93
C GLU A 38 -18.35 8.04 -5.83
N HIS A 39 -17.52 7.03 -6.13
CA HIS A 39 -16.07 7.19 -6.14
C HIS A 39 -15.63 8.10 -7.31
N ALA A 40 -16.26 7.93 -8.48
CA ALA A 40 -16.01 8.83 -9.61
C ALA A 40 -16.34 10.28 -9.29
N ASP A 41 -17.46 10.52 -8.63
CA ASP A 41 -17.88 11.86 -8.21
C ASP A 41 -16.90 12.44 -7.18
N GLY A 42 -16.38 11.62 -6.25
CA GLY A 42 -15.38 12.00 -5.28
C GLY A 42 -14.06 12.45 -5.91
N ILE A 43 -13.46 11.66 -6.81
CA ILE A 43 -12.18 12.05 -7.45
C ILE A 43 -12.35 13.25 -8.40
N LYS A 44 -13.55 13.44 -8.99
CA LYS A 44 -13.85 14.64 -9.75
C LYS A 44 -13.89 15.87 -8.86
N ALA A 45 -14.42 15.76 -7.63
CA ALA A 45 -14.40 16.84 -6.65
C ALA A 45 -12.96 17.20 -6.24
N SER A 46 -12.02 16.26 -6.26
CA SER A 46 -10.58 16.49 -6.10
C SER A 46 -9.91 17.15 -7.33
N GLY A 47 -10.63 17.37 -8.43
CA GLY A 47 -10.09 17.98 -9.65
C GLY A 47 -9.55 16.98 -10.68
N ALA A 48 -9.70 15.69 -10.47
CA ALA A 48 -9.27 14.65 -11.41
C ALA A 48 -10.40 14.19 -12.33
N SER A 49 -10.06 13.53 -13.43
CA SER A 49 -11.00 12.87 -14.33
C SER A 49 -11.26 11.43 -13.88
N ALA A 50 -12.49 10.93 -14.02
CA ALA A 50 -12.85 9.56 -13.71
C ALA A 50 -12.95 8.72 -14.98
N VAL A 51 -12.25 7.59 -15.01
CA VAL A 51 -12.36 6.52 -16.01
C VAL A 51 -13.15 5.38 -15.38
N MET A 52 -14.34 5.09 -15.92
CA MET A 52 -15.19 4.03 -15.39
C MET A 52 -14.74 2.67 -15.92
N GLY A 53 -14.45 1.74 -15.02
CA GLY A 53 -13.98 0.38 -15.31
C GLY A 53 -13.43 -0.30 -14.07
N ASP A 54 -12.99 -1.53 -14.21
CA ASP A 54 -12.37 -2.31 -13.13
C ASP A 54 -11.01 -2.92 -13.54
N LEU A 55 -10.39 -3.66 -12.64
CA LEU A 55 -9.06 -4.25 -12.90
C LEU A 55 -9.05 -5.33 -13.97
N ASN A 56 -10.21 -5.89 -14.34
CA ASN A 56 -10.34 -6.89 -15.40
C ASN A 56 -10.50 -6.25 -16.79
N ASP A 57 -10.74 -4.95 -16.86
CA ASP A 57 -10.85 -4.20 -18.13
C ASP A 57 -9.47 -3.95 -18.76
N LYS A 58 -8.75 -5.04 -19.12
CA LYS A 58 -7.39 -4.98 -19.67
C LYS A 58 -7.27 -4.01 -20.84
N ALA A 59 -8.21 -4.04 -21.78
CA ALA A 59 -8.19 -3.16 -22.96
C ALA A 59 -8.26 -1.69 -22.56
N LEU A 60 -9.14 -1.33 -21.63
CA LEU A 60 -9.29 0.02 -21.10
C LEU A 60 -8.01 0.47 -20.38
N ILE A 61 -7.45 -0.37 -19.49
CA ILE A 61 -6.22 -0.04 -18.76
C ILE A 61 -5.05 0.19 -19.76
N THR A 62 -4.91 -0.68 -20.76
CA THR A 62 -3.87 -0.56 -21.80
C THR A 62 -4.05 0.74 -22.60
N GLU A 63 -5.28 1.05 -23.02
CA GLU A 63 -5.60 2.29 -23.75
C GLU A 63 -5.25 3.53 -22.91
N GLN A 64 -5.72 3.58 -21.67
CA GLN A 64 -5.47 4.72 -20.78
C GLN A 64 -3.98 4.87 -20.48
N THR A 65 -3.27 3.78 -20.18
CA THR A 65 -1.81 3.83 -20.00
C THR A 65 -1.11 4.36 -21.25
N SER A 66 -1.53 3.93 -22.44
CA SER A 66 -0.93 4.41 -23.70
C SER A 66 -1.21 5.89 -23.99
N ALA A 67 -2.22 6.48 -23.38
CA ALA A 67 -2.64 7.88 -23.54
C ALA A 67 -2.06 8.83 -22.46
N HIS A 68 -1.40 8.29 -21.43
CA HIS A 68 -0.84 9.06 -20.32
C HIS A 68 0.68 8.92 -20.23
N ASP A 69 1.36 9.93 -19.71
CA ASP A 69 2.83 9.97 -19.59
C ASP A 69 3.31 9.18 -18.37
N ILE A 70 2.50 9.18 -17.33
CA ILE A 70 2.77 8.57 -16.04
C ILE A 70 1.62 7.63 -15.69
N THR A 71 1.93 6.44 -15.17
CA THR A 71 0.94 5.54 -14.58
C THR A 71 1.38 5.17 -13.18
N ILE A 72 0.47 5.27 -12.19
CA ILE A 72 0.68 4.82 -10.82
C ILE A 72 -0.37 3.77 -10.50
N HIS A 73 0.07 2.57 -10.13
CA HIS A 73 -0.82 1.45 -9.80
C HIS A 73 -0.84 1.25 -8.29
N THR A 74 -1.97 1.62 -7.65
CA THR A 74 -2.20 1.53 -6.20
C THR A 74 -3.43 0.68 -5.85
N ALA A 75 -3.95 -0.09 -6.80
CA ALA A 75 -5.18 -0.84 -6.59
C ALA A 75 -4.94 -2.10 -5.75
N THR A 76 -3.94 -2.88 -6.09
CA THR A 76 -3.57 -4.12 -5.41
C THR A 76 -2.21 -4.62 -5.88
N ALA A 77 -1.51 -5.33 -5.00
CA ALA A 77 -0.27 -6.03 -5.32
C ALA A 77 -0.50 -7.49 -5.78
N ASP A 78 -1.76 -7.93 -5.96
CA ASP A 78 -2.15 -9.33 -6.18
C ASP A 78 -2.97 -9.56 -7.46
N HIS A 79 -3.03 -8.58 -8.36
CA HIS A 79 -3.77 -8.71 -9.62
C HIS A 79 -2.86 -8.53 -10.83
N LEU A 80 -2.09 -9.57 -11.17
CA LEU A 80 -1.15 -9.59 -12.29
C LEU A 80 -1.79 -9.10 -13.61
N PRO A 81 -3.03 -9.50 -14.00
CA PRO A 81 -3.63 -9.07 -15.26
C PRO A 81 -3.74 -7.56 -15.44
N SER A 82 -3.99 -6.79 -14.37
CA SER A 82 -4.04 -5.32 -14.46
C SER A 82 -2.67 -4.69 -14.65
N VAL A 83 -1.64 -5.28 -14.04
CA VAL A 83 -0.25 -4.82 -14.23
C VAL A 83 0.26 -5.15 -15.63
N GLU A 84 -0.03 -6.35 -16.15
CA GLU A 84 0.25 -6.71 -17.54
C GLU A 84 -0.37 -5.71 -18.53
N ALA A 85 -1.63 -5.31 -18.29
CA ALA A 85 -2.32 -4.33 -19.14
C ALA A 85 -1.62 -2.94 -19.10
N VAL A 86 -1.11 -2.53 -17.94
CA VAL A 86 -0.26 -1.32 -17.81
C VAL A 86 1.03 -1.50 -18.62
N LEU A 87 1.72 -2.62 -18.44
CA LEU A 87 2.98 -2.89 -19.16
C LEU A 87 2.78 -2.92 -20.67
N ASP A 88 1.66 -3.45 -21.16
CA ASP A 88 1.31 -3.42 -22.59
C ASP A 88 1.09 -1.99 -23.10
N GLY A 89 0.42 -1.14 -22.35
CA GLY A 89 0.26 0.28 -22.67
C GLY A 89 1.61 1.02 -22.73
N ILE A 90 2.54 0.70 -21.82
CA ILE A 90 3.91 1.22 -21.83
C ILE A 90 4.68 0.75 -23.07
N LYS A 91 4.58 -0.53 -23.43
CA LYS A 91 5.19 -1.09 -24.65
C LYS A 91 4.67 -0.38 -25.90
N MET A 92 3.37 -0.09 -25.97
CA MET A 92 2.78 0.67 -27.09
C MET A 92 3.37 2.08 -27.21
N ARG A 93 3.61 2.78 -26.10
CA ARG A 93 4.28 4.09 -26.08
C ARG A 93 5.74 3.98 -26.50
N ALA A 94 6.46 2.99 -25.98
CA ALA A 94 7.86 2.76 -26.33
C ALA A 94 8.07 2.51 -27.83
N ILE A 95 7.16 1.79 -28.49
CA ILE A 95 7.17 1.58 -29.95
C ILE A 95 7.03 2.92 -30.70
N LYS A 96 6.28 3.87 -30.15
CA LYS A 96 6.08 5.22 -30.71
C LYS A 96 7.19 6.20 -30.33
N GLY A 97 8.23 5.75 -29.64
CA GLY A 97 9.31 6.61 -29.13
C GLY A 97 8.87 7.56 -28.00
N GLN A 98 7.78 7.25 -27.31
CA GLN A 98 7.25 8.04 -26.20
C GLN A 98 7.72 7.43 -24.87
N MET A 99 8.31 8.25 -24.00
CA MET A 99 8.71 7.86 -22.66
C MET A 99 7.48 7.61 -21.77
N SER A 100 7.56 6.60 -20.93
CA SER A 100 6.58 6.33 -19.86
C SER A 100 7.27 6.26 -18.52
N THR A 101 6.60 6.76 -17.46
CA THR A 101 6.97 6.55 -16.08
C THR A 101 5.91 5.68 -15.40
N PHE A 102 6.35 4.63 -14.72
CA PHE A 102 5.46 3.71 -14.01
C PHE A 102 5.94 3.47 -12.58
N ILE A 103 5.03 3.63 -11.62
CA ILE A 103 5.25 3.27 -10.22
C ILE A 103 4.20 2.23 -9.84
N HIS A 104 4.64 1.03 -9.48
CA HIS A 104 3.78 -0.01 -8.94
C HIS A 104 3.84 0.00 -7.41
N THR A 105 2.71 -0.28 -6.77
CA THR A 105 2.62 -0.52 -5.33
C THR A 105 2.65 -2.02 -5.08
N SER A 106 3.76 -2.52 -4.58
CA SER A 106 3.91 -3.84 -3.98
C SER A 106 3.56 -3.77 -2.48
N GLY A 107 4.14 -4.60 -1.64
CA GLY A 107 3.97 -4.55 -0.18
C GLY A 107 5.06 -5.35 0.52
N THR A 108 5.39 -4.97 1.77
CA THR A 108 6.46 -5.65 2.53
C THR A 108 6.10 -7.08 2.95
N SER A 109 4.89 -7.58 2.67
CA SER A 109 4.58 -9.02 2.75
C SER A 109 5.50 -9.87 1.85
N VAL A 110 6.11 -9.27 0.81
CA VAL A 110 7.15 -9.93 0.01
C VAL A 110 8.34 -10.38 0.86
N LEU A 111 8.54 -9.79 2.03
CA LEU A 111 9.63 -10.08 2.97
C LEU A 111 9.24 -11.12 4.03
N ASP A 112 8.03 -11.72 3.94
CA ASP A 112 7.52 -12.70 4.90
C ASP A 112 8.49 -13.87 5.03
N ASP A 113 8.87 -14.17 6.27
CA ASP A 113 9.77 -15.26 6.64
C ASP A 113 9.04 -16.49 7.18
N GLY A 114 7.71 -16.53 7.06
CA GLY A 114 6.86 -17.62 7.53
C GLY A 114 6.74 -17.69 9.06
N ALA A 115 7.01 -16.61 9.78
CA ALA A 115 6.94 -16.57 11.25
C ALA A 115 5.57 -16.97 11.82
N ASN A 116 4.49 -16.67 11.08
CA ASN A 116 3.11 -17.01 11.45
C ASN A 116 2.81 -16.76 12.95
N GLY A 117 3.19 -15.59 13.43
CA GLY A 117 2.96 -15.15 14.80
C GLY A 117 3.95 -15.69 15.85
N GLN A 118 4.90 -16.57 15.52
CA GLN A 118 5.65 -17.33 16.52
C GLN A 118 6.94 -16.69 17.02
N TYR A 119 7.63 -15.90 16.20
CA TYR A 119 8.93 -15.33 16.57
C TYR A 119 9.18 -13.97 15.90
N LYS A 120 9.99 -13.14 16.56
CA LYS A 120 10.58 -11.93 16.01
C LYS A 120 11.83 -12.28 15.21
N SER A 121 11.94 -11.73 13.99
CA SER A 121 13.17 -11.79 13.19
C SER A 121 14.03 -10.55 13.43
N ASP A 122 15.34 -10.73 13.49
CA ASP A 122 16.32 -9.65 13.51
C ASP A 122 16.64 -9.11 12.11
N LYS A 123 16.19 -9.79 11.05
CA LYS A 123 16.41 -9.37 9.67
C LYS A 123 15.69 -8.05 9.39
N VAL A 124 16.46 -7.07 8.91
CA VAL A 124 15.97 -5.77 8.42
C VAL A 124 16.45 -5.62 6.98
N TYR A 125 15.54 -5.31 6.09
CA TYR A 125 15.83 -5.12 4.66
C TYR A 125 16.06 -3.64 4.35
N HIS A 126 16.98 -3.36 3.42
CA HIS A 126 17.37 -2.01 3.02
C HIS A 126 17.20 -1.83 1.51
N ASP A 127 16.50 -0.78 1.08
CA ASP A 127 16.23 -0.56 -0.34
C ASP A 127 17.45 -0.10 -1.16
N ASN A 128 18.51 0.34 -0.53
CA ASN A 128 19.80 0.60 -1.18
C ASN A 128 20.62 -0.67 -1.44
N ASN A 129 20.18 -1.82 -0.96
CA ASN A 129 20.79 -3.12 -1.24
C ASN A 129 19.82 -4.00 -2.05
N ARG A 130 19.81 -3.82 -3.36
CA ARG A 130 18.96 -4.56 -4.28
C ARG A 130 19.05 -6.08 -4.08
N ALA A 131 20.25 -6.61 -3.83
CA ALA A 131 20.47 -8.05 -3.67
C ALA A 131 19.69 -8.65 -2.48
N GLU A 132 19.45 -7.87 -1.42
CA GLU A 132 18.61 -8.34 -0.30
C GLU A 132 17.15 -8.57 -0.74
N ILE A 133 16.61 -7.69 -1.59
CA ILE A 133 15.23 -7.80 -2.08
C ILE A 133 15.14 -8.87 -3.17
N ASP A 134 16.14 -8.95 -4.06
CA ASP A 134 16.19 -10.00 -5.09
C ASP A 134 16.36 -11.41 -4.50
N SER A 135 16.84 -11.56 -3.25
CA SER A 135 17.03 -12.85 -2.57
C SER A 135 15.74 -13.45 -1.99
N VAL A 136 14.62 -12.70 -1.96
CA VAL A 136 13.35 -13.26 -1.48
C VAL A 136 12.85 -14.34 -2.45
N PRO A 137 12.16 -15.39 -1.95
CA PRO A 137 11.67 -16.46 -2.81
C PRO A 137 10.71 -15.91 -3.91
N ASP A 138 10.77 -16.50 -5.10
CA ASP A 138 9.84 -16.14 -6.20
C ASP A 138 8.37 -16.44 -5.85
N SER A 139 8.13 -17.35 -4.87
CA SER A 139 6.81 -17.67 -4.34
C SER A 139 6.35 -16.76 -3.20
N ALA A 140 7.14 -15.75 -2.81
CA ALA A 140 6.72 -14.80 -1.78
C ALA A 140 5.48 -14.01 -2.21
N PRO A 141 4.64 -13.52 -1.27
CA PRO A 141 3.52 -12.67 -1.58
C PRO A 141 3.94 -11.49 -2.48
N HIS A 142 3.11 -11.11 -3.45
CA HIS A 142 3.34 -10.00 -4.42
C HIS A 142 4.51 -10.21 -5.40
N ARG A 143 5.41 -11.18 -5.15
CA ARG A 143 6.65 -11.36 -5.90
C ARG A 143 6.43 -11.65 -7.39
N GLU A 144 5.37 -12.37 -7.75
CA GLU A 144 5.03 -12.66 -9.15
C GLU A 144 4.88 -11.38 -9.98
N ILE A 145 4.22 -10.37 -9.42
CA ILE A 145 4.01 -9.07 -10.08
C ILE A 145 5.32 -8.28 -10.13
N ASP A 146 6.08 -8.26 -9.03
CA ASP A 146 7.39 -7.60 -9.00
C ASP A 146 8.31 -8.19 -10.08
N LEU A 147 8.35 -9.52 -10.23
CA LEU A 147 9.15 -10.20 -11.25
C LEU A 147 8.69 -9.85 -12.68
N ALA A 148 7.39 -9.74 -12.93
CA ALA A 148 6.86 -9.32 -14.23
C ALA A 148 7.31 -7.89 -14.58
N ILE A 149 7.32 -6.98 -13.61
CA ILE A 149 7.80 -5.60 -13.78
C ILE A 149 9.32 -5.59 -14.05
N LEU A 150 10.10 -6.37 -13.31
CA LEU A 150 11.54 -6.50 -13.53
C LEU A 150 11.88 -7.05 -14.91
N GLN A 151 11.09 -8.01 -15.40
CA GLN A 151 11.24 -8.53 -16.75
C GLN A 151 10.92 -7.44 -17.78
N ALA A 152 9.80 -6.74 -17.64
CA ALA A 152 9.44 -5.64 -18.53
C ALA A 152 10.50 -4.52 -18.52
N GLN A 153 11.09 -4.22 -17.35
CA GLN A 153 12.18 -3.26 -17.23
C GLN A 153 13.41 -3.67 -18.05
N ARG A 154 13.79 -4.95 -18.01
CA ARG A 154 14.90 -5.47 -18.83
C ARG A 154 14.59 -5.40 -20.34
N GLU A 155 13.36 -5.73 -20.74
CA GLU A 155 12.92 -5.72 -22.14
C GLU A 155 12.84 -4.30 -22.73
N LEU A 156 12.33 -3.36 -21.93
CA LEU A 156 12.15 -1.96 -22.35
C LEU A 156 13.46 -1.17 -22.30
N GLY A 157 14.37 -1.53 -21.38
CA GLY A 157 15.61 -0.80 -21.16
C GLY A 157 15.35 0.68 -20.93
N GLU A 158 16.03 1.54 -21.68
CA GLU A 158 15.93 3.00 -21.54
C GLU A 158 14.67 3.62 -22.18
N LYS A 159 13.73 2.80 -22.69
CA LYS A 159 12.50 3.30 -23.31
C LYS A 159 11.38 3.62 -22.31
N ALA A 160 11.55 3.21 -21.06
CA ALA A 160 10.61 3.50 -19.97
C ALA A 160 11.33 3.58 -18.62
N LYS A 161 10.68 4.22 -17.64
CA LYS A 161 11.13 4.36 -16.28
C LYS A 161 10.17 3.60 -15.36
N LEU A 162 10.59 2.47 -14.80
CA LEU A 162 9.76 1.62 -13.94
C LEU A 162 10.35 1.56 -12.53
N SER A 163 9.50 1.71 -11.52
CA SER A 163 9.87 1.56 -10.11
C SER A 163 8.78 0.83 -9.33
N ILE A 164 9.19 0.19 -8.23
CA ILE A 164 8.33 -0.56 -7.32
C ILE A 164 8.41 0.09 -5.94
N MET A 165 7.31 0.69 -5.49
CA MET A 165 7.13 1.15 -4.12
C MET A 165 6.68 -0.02 -3.27
N ILE A 166 7.36 -0.30 -2.17
CA ILE A 166 7.09 -1.44 -1.28
C ILE A 166 6.74 -0.89 0.12
N PRO A 167 5.48 -0.48 0.35
CA PRO A 167 5.06 0.03 1.64
C PRO A 167 4.96 -1.09 2.68
N PRO A 168 5.32 -0.79 3.95
CA PRO A 168 5.04 -1.64 5.10
C PRO A 168 3.58 -1.49 5.55
N LEU A 169 3.26 -1.91 6.79
CA LEU A 169 1.94 -1.67 7.39
C LEU A 169 1.54 -0.21 7.25
N ILE A 170 0.46 0.04 6.52
CA ILE A 170 -0.05 1.40 6.31
C ILE A 170 -1.12 1.68 7.36
N TYR A 171 -1.01 2.81 8.03
CA TYR A 171 -1.99 3.29 9.00
C TYR A 171 -2.40 4.74 8.70
N GLY A 172 -3.29 5.27 9.50
CA GLY A 172 -3.69 6.67 9.44
C GLY A 172 -5.01 6.90 8.72
N PHE A 173 -5.48 8.12 8.81
CA PHE A 173 -6.78 8.52 8.33
C PHE A 173 -6.72 9.89 7.68
N ASN A 174 -7.28 10.02 6.49
CA ASN A 174 -7.54 11.31 5.87
C ASN A 174 -9.02 11.67 6.03
N PRO A 175 -9.37 12.68 6.84
CA PRO A 175 -10.77 13.06 7.05
C PRO A 175 -11.47 13.54 5.78
N ALA A 176 -10.74 14.02 4.77
CA ALA A 176 -11.32 14.41 3.49
C ALA A 176 -11.93 13.24 2.73
N HIS A 177 -11.32 12.06 2.83
CA HIS A 177 -11.76 10.86 2.12
C HIS A 177 -12.49 9.86 3.00
N LYS A 178 -12.39 9.97 4.32
CA LYS A 178 -13.03 9.11 5.32
C LYS A 178 -12.77 7.63 5.10
N ARG A 179 -11.52 7.29 4.73
CA ARG A 179 -11.09 5.92 4.46
C ARG A 179 -10.13 5.44 5.52
N LEU A 180 -10.35 4.25 6.01
CA LEU A 180 -9.48 3.53 6.92
C LEU A 180 -8.65 2.50 6.14
N THR A 181 -7.48 2.18 6.68
CA THR A 181 -6.63 1.07 6.20
C THR A 181 -7.27 -0.30 6.48
N ILE A 182 -6.48 -1.37 6.38
CA ILE A 182 -6.97 -2.75 6.40
C ILE A 182 -6.71 -3.42 7.75
N GLN A 183 -5.43 -3.58 8.15
CA GLN A 183 -5.03 -4.50 9.22
C GLN A 183 -5.53 -4.06 10.61
N ILE A 184 -5.14 -2.88 11.06
CA ILE A 184 -5.53 -2.37 12.39
C ILE A 184 -7.05 -2.21 12.51
N PRO A 185 -7.76 -1.61 11.54
CA PRO A 185 -9.22 -1.54 11.59
C PRO A 185 -9.92 -2.91 11.59
N THR A 186 -9.40 -3.90 10.84
CA THR A 186 -9.97 -5.26 10.85
C THR A 186 -9.82 -5.91 12.23
N LEU A 187 -8.64 -5.83 12.85
CA LEU A 187 -8.42 -6.32 14.20
C LEU A 187 -9.28 -5.58 15.25
N THR A 188 -9.50 -4.28 15.07
CA THR A 188 -10.37 -3.48 15.94
C THR A 188 -11.83 -3.92 15.82
N ARG A 189 -12.33 -4.15 14.58
CA ARG A 189 -13.69 -4.67 14.33
C ARG A 189 -13.86 -6.08 14.87
N PHE A 190 -12.84 -6.93 14.72
CA PHE A 190 -12.82 -8.25 15.35
C PHE A 190 -12.98 -8.12 16.89
N ALA A 191 -12.20 -7.26 17.50
CA ALA A 191 -12.25 -7.07 18.95
C ALA A 191 -13.60 -6.52 19.43
N LEU A 192 -14.24 -5.62 18.67
CA LEU A 192 -15.60 -5.14 18.95
C LEU A 192 -16.65 -6.25 18.85
N LYS A 193 -16.51 -7.17 17.88
CA LYS A 193 -17.43 -8.29 17.67
C LYS A 193 -17.29 -9.36 18.77
N HIS A 194 -16.06 -9.71 19.12
CA HIS A 194 -15.76 -10.83 20.01
C HIS A 194 -15.54 -10.45 21.47
N GLY A 195 -15.40 -9.14 21.79
CA GLY A 195 -15.24 -8.63 23.15
C GLY A 195 -13.80 -8.68 23.69
N TYR A 196 -12.81 -9.01 22.88
CA TYR A 196 -11.39 -9.03 23.23
C TYR A 196 -10.48 -8.70 22.04
N ALA A 197 -9.32 -8.07 22.30
CA ALA A 197 -8.30 -7.85 21.28
C ALA A 197 -7.45 -9.11 21.07
N ALA A 198 -6.92 -9.30 19.85
CA ALA A 198 -6.22 -10.53 19.51
C ALA A 198 -4.97 -10.30 18.65
N HIS A 199 -4.09 -11.32 18.63
CA HIS A 199 -2.93 -11.44 17.74
C HIS A 199 -2.73 -12.90 17.30
N VAL A 200 -2.07 -13.13 16.17
CA VAL A 200 -1.73 -14.47 15.69
C VAL A 200 -0.59 -15.07 16.51
N GLY A 201 -0.71 -16.34 16.88
CA GLY A 201 0.31 -17.09 17.62
C GLY A 201 0.73 -16.39 18.90
N LYS A 202 2.03 -16.12 19.08
CA LYS A 202 2.57 -15.37 20.22
C LYS A 202 2.54 -13.84 19.99
N GLY A 203 2.25 -13.39 18.78
CA GLY A 203 2.25 -11.98 18.40
C GLY A 203 3.65 -11.33 18.38
N GLU A 204 4.72 -12.14 18.32
CA GLU A 204 6.10 -11.65 18.38
C GLU A 204 6.63 -11.03 17.08
N PRO A 205 6.18 -11.43 15.86
CA PRO A 205 6.65 -10.81 14.64
C PRO A 205 6.49 -9.30 14.64
N VAL A 206 7.45 -8.62 14.01
CA VAL A 206 7.56 -7.15 13.98
C VAL A 206 7.46 -6.65 12.56
N GLU A 207 6.69 -5.60 12.39
CA GLU A 207 6.49 -4.93 11.11
C GLU A 207 6.86 -3.45 11.21
N SER A 208 7.51 -2.94 10.17
CA SER A 208 7.65 -1.50 9.94
C SER A 208 6.30 -0.92 9.53
N ASN A 209 6.13 0.40 9.65
CA ASN A 209 4.87 1.02 9.31
C ASN A 209 5.05 2.42 8.71
N VAL A 210 3.99 2.94 8.07
CA VAL A 210 3.97 4.27 7.47
C VAL A 210 2.58 4.88 7.55
N HIS A 211 2.49 6.17 7.85
CA HIS A 211 1.23 6.91 7.74
C HIS A 211 0.86 7.14 6.26
N VAL A 212 -0.42 6.95 5.90
CA VAL A 212 -0.88 7.05 4.50
C VAL A 212 -0.53 8.40 3.84
N MET A 213 -0.53 9.49 4.58
CA MET A 213 -0.16 10.81 4.04
C MET A 213 1.34 10.94 3.81
N ASP A 214 2.18 10.30 4.65
CA ASP A 214 3.62 10.23 4.41
C ASP A 214 3.93 9.35 3.20
N LEU A 215 3.21 8.24 3.05
CA LEU A 215 3.29 7.38 1.88
C LEU A 215 2.90 8.14 0.60
N ALA A 216 1.79 8.88 0.59
CA ALA A 216 1.39 9.68 -0.57
C ALA A 216 2.49 10.69 -0.97
N ARG A 217 3.11 11.36 0.02
CA ARG A 217 4.26 12.26 -0.23
C ARG A 217 5.49 11.51 -0.76
N ALA A 218 5.71 10.27 -0.33
CA ALA A 218 6.79 9.43 -0.86
C ALA A 218 6.64 9.18 -2.36
N TYR A 219 5.40 8.95 -2.84
CA TYR A 219 5.13 8.82 -4.28
C TYR A 219 5.47 10.11 -5.05
N ILE A 220 5.17 11.27 -4.50
CA ILE A 220 5.49 12.56 -5.15
C ILE A 220 7.01 12.76 -5.22
N VAL A 221 7.73 12.49 -4.13
CA VAL A 221 9.20 12.56 -4.11
C VAL A 221 9.83 11.60 -5.12
N LEU A 222 9.35 10.35 -5.14
CA LEU A 222 9.81 9.36 -6.12
C LEU A 222 9.49 9.78 -7.55
N LEU A 223 8.28 10.25 -7.84
CA LEU A 223 7.89 10.72 -9.15
C LEU A 223 8.81 11.85 -9.65
N HIS A 224 9.02 12.88 -8.84
CA HIS A 224 9.91 14.00 -9.18
C HIS A 224 11.36 13.56 -9.41
N HIS A 225 11.84 12.56 -8.65
CA HIS A 225 13.13 11.94 -8.91
C HIS A 225 13.14 11.22 -10.26
N MET A 226 12.13 10.41 -10.55
CA MET A 226 12.04 9.67 -11.81
C MET A 226 11.94 10.60 -13.02
N GLU A 227 11.22 11.72 -12.93
CA GLU A 227 11.12 12.71 -14.01
C GLU A 227 12.51 13.28 -14.38
N LYS A 228 13.34 13.56 -13.38
CA LYS A 228 14.67 14.16 -13.53
C LYS A 228 15.76 13.14 -13.87
N SER A 229 15.56 11.88 -13.54
CA SER A 229 16.55 10.82 -13.70
C SER A 229 16.63 10.33 -15.13
N SER A 230 17.80 9.86 -15.56
CA SER A 230 17.90 9.07 -16.79
C SER A 230 17.24 7.69 -16.61
N PRO A 231 16.66 7.08 -17.65
CA PRO A 231 16.14 5.72 -17.52
C PRO A 231 17.21 4.73 -17.05
N ALA A 232 18.44 4.84 -17.56
CA ALA A 232 19.57 3.98 -17.20
C ALA A 232 19.83 3.91 -15.69
N SER A 233 19.74 5.06 -14.97
CA SER A 233 19.97 5.10 -13.52
C SER A 233 18.90 4.36 -12.71
N LEU A 234 17.70 4.20 -13.26
CA LEU A 234 16.60 3.48 -12.62
C LEU A 234 16.63 1.96 -12.88
N LEU A 235 17.41 1.51 -13.89
CA LEU A 235 17.58 0.07 -14.19
C LEU A 235 18.40 -0.64 -13.11
N GLU A 236 19.29 0.06 -12.42
CA GLU A 236 20.17 -0.54 -11.42
C GLU A 236 19.38 -1.07 -10.22
N ASN A 237 18.42 -0.28 -9.72
CA ASN A 237 17.60 -0.65 -8.59
C ASN A 237 16.19 -0.02 -8.69
N PRO A 238 15.14 -0.81 -8.96
CA PRO A 238 13.78 -0.30 -9.07
C PRO A 238 13.05 -0.16 -7.73
N TYR A 239 13.59 -0.70 -6.63
CA TYR A 239 12.88 -0.84 -5.36
C TYR A 239 13.01 0.40 -4.47
N TYR A 240 11.90 0.78 -3.83
CA TYR A 240 11.84 1.85 -2.84
C TYR A 240 10.98 1.41 -1.65
N PHE A 241 11.57 1.38 -0.45
CA PHE A 241 10.83 1.30 0.80
C PHE A 241 10.38 2.69 1.25
N CYS A 242 9.38 2.74 2.12
CA CYS A 242 8.78 4.00 2.59
C CYS A 242 8.34 3.93 4.06
N GLU A 243 9.08 3.22 4.92
CA GLU A 243 8.75 3.17 6.35
C GLU A 243 8.90 4.54 7.02
N GLY A 244 8.00 4.85 7.96
CA GLY A 244 7.95 6.14 8.62
C GLY A 244 9.18 6.40 9.50
N SER A 245 9.47 5.51 10.44
CA SER A 245 10.63 5.59 11.33
C SER A 245 10.99 4.19 11.83
N GLY A 246 12.28 3.89 11.90
CA GLY A 246 12.77 2.63 12.46
C GLY A 246 12.38 2.41 13.91
N ASP A 247 12.16 3.48 14.66
CA ASP A 247 11.70 3.43 16.05
C ASP A 247 10.18 3.25 16.18
N ASN A 248 9.45 3.34 15.06
CA ASN A 248 7.99 3.22 14.99
C ASN A 248 7.54 1.81 14.57
N GLU A 249 8.38 0.79 14.68
CA GLU A 249 8.01 -0.60 14.45
C GLU A 249 7.09 -1.12 15.56
N ALA A 250 6.20 -2.05 15.20
CA ALA A 250 5.30 -2.68 16.15
C ALA A 250 5.31 -4.21 16.01
N SER A 251 5.28 -4.92 17.14
CA SER A 251 4.89 -6.33 17.15
C SER A 251 3.36 -6.45 17.07
N TRP A 252 2.88 -7.56 16.51
CA TRP A 252 1.44 -7.79 16.43
C TRP A 252 0.78 -7.90 17.80
N LYS A 253 1.52 -8.37 18.83
CA LYS A 253 1.07 -8.34 20.22
C LYS A 253 0.92 -6.90 20.73
N GLU A 254 1.84 -6.02 20.36
CA GLU A 254 1.72 -4.60 20.72
C GLU A 254 0.55 -3.92 20.01
N VAL A 255 0.31 -4.24 18.75
CA VAL A 255 -0.88 -3.78 18.02
C VAL A 255 -2.15 -4.24 18.74
N GLY A 256 -2.25 -5.52 19.09
CA GLY A 256 -3.37 -6.05 19.86
C GLY A 256 -3.55 -5.35 21.22
N ARG A 257 -2.45 -5.07 21.92
CA ARG A 257 -2.48 -4.34 23.23
C ARG A 257 -3.04 -2.92 23.05
N VAL A 258 -2.57 -2.19 22.06
CA VAL A 258 -3.04 -0.81 21.78
C VAL A 258 -4.53 -0.80 21.42
N ILE A 259 -4.98 -1.78 20.62
CA ILE A 259 -6.41 -1.95 20.29
C ILE A 259 -7.20 -2.23 21.56
N GLY A 260 -6.74 -3.17 22.40
CA GLY A 260 -7.40 -3.54 23.66
C GLY A 260 -7.51 -2.35 24.63
N GLU A 261 -6.43 -1.59 24.80
CA GLU A 261 -6.42 -0.38 25.62
C GLU A 261 -7.42 0.68 25.14
N GLY A 262 -7.45 0.93 23.82
CA GLY A 262 -8.39 1.89 23.23
C GLY A 262 -9.85 1.48 23.43
N LEU A 263 -10.16 0.21 23.18
CA LEU A 263 -11.51 -0.32 23.33
C LEU A 263 -11.93 -0.44 24.80
N HIS A 264 -11.01 -0.78 25.69
CA HIS A 264 -11.28 -0.80 27.14
C HIS A 264 -11.61 0.60 27.66
N LYS A 265 -10.81 1.60 27.27
CA LYS A 265 -11.08 3.01 27.60
C LYS A 265 -12.42 3.50 27.05
N ALA A 266 -12.84 2.97 25.90
CA ALA A 266 -14.15 3.26 25.29
C ALA A 266 -15.30 2.42 25.89
N GLY A 267 -15.04 1.55 26.89
CA GLY A 267 -16.04 0.68 27.53
C GLY A 267 -16.57 -0.44 26.62
N LYS A 268 -15.80 -0.84 25.60
CA LYS A 268 -16.20 -1.84 24.60
C LYS A 268 -15.68 -3.25 24.89
N VAL A 269 -14.56 -3.37 25.60
CA VAL A 269 -14.00 -4.64 26.08
C VAL A 269 -13.70 -4.54 27.57
N GLN A 270 -13.78 -5.66 28.30
CA GLN A 270 -13.54 -5.66 29.74
C GLN A 270 -12.06 -5.78 30.08
N ASN A 271 -11.31 -6.59 29.32
CA ASN A 271 -9.88 -6.81 29.52
C ASN A 271 -9.09 -6.13 28.39
N PRO A 272 -8.15 -5.21 28.67
CA PRO A 272 -7.32 -4.59 27.64
C PRO A 272 -6.20 -5.51 27.13
N ALA A 273 -5.87 -6.61 27.80
CA ALA A 273 -4.82 -7.52 27.36
C ALA A 273 -5.26 -8.30 26.12
N PRO A 274 -4.44 -8.37 25.06
CA PRO A 274 -4.78 -9.15 23.87
C PRO A 274 -4.59 -10.65 24.16
N GLU A 275 -5.37 -11.47 23.46
CA GLU A 275 -5.32 -12.92 23.49
C GLU A 275 -4.80 -13.48 22.15
N THR A 276 -4.42 -14.76 22.13
CA THR A 276 -4.11 -15.44 20.88
C THR A 276 -5.40 -15.64 20.07
N LEU A 277 -5.40 -15.22 18.82
CA LEU A 277 -6.52 -15.42 17.89
C LEU A 277 -6.67 -16.91 17.56
N PRO A 278 -7.80 -17.55 17.89
CA PRO A 278 -8.06 -18.94 17.52
C PRO A 278 -8.15 -19.11 15.99
N GLU A 279 -7.62 -20.20 15.46
CA GLU A 279 -7.60 -20.45 14.01
C GLU A 279 -8.99 -20.59 13.39
N ASP A 280 -9.97 -21.12 14.13
CA ASP A 280 -11.36 -21.23 13.72
C ASP A 280 -12.06 -19.86 13.57
N LEU A 281 -11.49 -18.80 14.13
CA LEU A 281 -11.94 -17.41 13.97
C LEU A 281 -11.18 -16.62 12.90
N TYR A 282 -10.25 -17.22 12.18
CA TYR A 282 -9.52 -16.54 11.09
C TYR A 282 -10.45 -16.01 9.99
N GLY A 283 -11.61 -16.65 9.79
CA GLY A 283 -12.66 -16.18 8.89
C GLY A 283 -13.21 -14.79 9.23
N ASP A 284 -13.10 -14.37 10.49
CA ASP A 284 -13.55 -13.06 10.98
C ASP A 284 -12.45 -11.97 10.88
N VAL A 285 -11.29 -12.29 10.31
CA VAL A 285 -10.22 -11.34 10.00
C VAL A 285 -9.82 -11.45 8.53
N PHE A 286 -8.82 -12.26 8.15
CA PHE A 286 -8.32 -12.37 6.78
C PHE A 286 -8.43 -13.78 6.19
N GLY A 287 -9.22 -14.65 6.82
CA GLY A 287 -9.39 -16.04 6.39
C GLY A 287 -8.06 -16.80 6.31
N PRO A 288 -7.81 -17.54 5.24
CA PRO A 288 -6.59 -18.35 5.10
C PRO A 288 -5.30 -17.50 5.04
N PHE A 289 -5.42 -16.21 4.78
CA PHE A 289 -4.26 -15.29 4.70
C PHE A 289 -3.90 -14.63 6.03
N THR A 290 -4.60 -14.95 7.12
CA THR A 290 -4.43 -14.30 8.43
C THR A 290 -2.97 -14.28 8.88
N GLY A 291 -2.27 -15.40 8.82
CA GLY A 291 -0.85 -15.50 9.21
C GLY A 291 0.07 -14.62 8.37
N ALA A 292 -0.16 -14.58 7.05
CA ALA A 292 0.63 -13.80 6.11
C ALA A 292 0.30 -12.29 6.12
N VAL A 293 -0.82 -11.88 6.75
CA VAL A 293 -1.25 -10.47 6.80
C VAL A 293 -0.99 -9.82 8.16
N ILE A 294 -1.15 -10.57 9.25
CA ILE A 294 -1.02 -10.07 10.64
C ILE A 294 -0.21 -11.01 11.54
N GLY A 295 0.71 -11.77 10.98
CA GLY A 295 1.58 -12.70 11.71
C GLY A 295 3.00 -12.78 11.16
N LEU A 296 3.38 -11.91 10.22
CA LEU A 296 4.67 -11.90 9.54
C LEU A 296 5.68 -10.93 10.17
N ASN A 297 6.97 -11.19 9.94
CA ASN A 297 8.00 -10.17 10.09
C ASN A 297 8.18 -9.46 8.73
N SER A 298 8.19 -8.12 8.76
CA SER A 298 8.48 -7.32 7.58
C SER A 298 9.13 -6.01 7.98
N ARG A 299 10.43 -6.08 8.29
CA ARG A 299 11.20 -4.93 8.75
C ARG A 299 12.00 -4.34 7.59
N SER A 300 11.76 -3.08 7.27
CA SER A 300 12.35 -2.37 6.13
C SER A 300 12.93 -1.01 6.51
N ARG A 301 13.86 -0.50 5.69
CA ARG A 301 14.45 0.84 5.83
C ARG A 301 14.46 1.56 4.49
N ALA A 302 13.81 2.72 4.46
CA ALA A 302 13.71 3.62 3.32
C ALA A 302 14.96 4.51 3.22
N ILE A 303 16.08 3.95 2.83
CA ILE A 303 17.33 4.71 2.68
C ILE A 303 17.23 5.64 1.47
N ARG A 304 16.81 5.11 0.32
CA ARG A 304 16.80 5.83 -0.95
C ARG A 304 15.83 7.01 -0.96
N LEU A 305 14.60 6.85 -0.47
CA LEU A 305 13.67 7.98 -0.39
C LEU A 305 14.14 9.09 0.55
N ARG A 306 14.82 8.73 1.66
CA ARG A 306 15.41 9.71 2.58
C ARG A 306 16.55 10.49 1.93
N GLU A 307 17.40 9.84 1.14
CA GLU A 307 18.43 10.48 0.33
C GLU A 307 17.83 11.44 -0.70
N LEU A 308 16.62 11.18 -1.20
CA LEU A 308 15.87 12.07 -2.08
C LEU A 308 15.17 13.23 -1.33
N GLY A 309 15.30 13.29 -0.01
CA GLY A 309 14.73 14.34 0.83
C GLY A 309 13.34 14.03 1.38
N TRP A 310 12.80 12.81 1.19
CA TRP A 310 11.55 12.43 1.83
C TRP A 310 11.73 12.34 3.36
N GLN A 311 10.80 12.97 4.08
CA GLN A 311 10.78 12.97 5.54
C GLN A 311 9.35 12.68 6.02
N PRO A 312 9.12 11.57 6.74
CA PRO A 312 7.86 11.32 7.44
C PRO A 312 7.64 12.41 8.51
N ARG A 313 6.40 12.89 8.61
CA ARG A 313 6.04 13.99 9.52
C ARG A 313 4.69 13.83 10.20
N GLU A 314 3.97 12.77 9.86
CA GLU A 314 2.68 12.49 10.48
C GLU A 314 2.85 11.88 11.87
N LYS A 315 1.75 11.79 12.61
CA LYS A 315 1.69 11.13 13.92
C LYS A 315 2.22 9.69 13.81
N ASP A 316 2.84 9.20 14.88
CA ASP A 316 3.09 7.76 15.01
C ASP A 316 1.77 6.96 15.01
N TRP A 317 1.88 5.65 14.75
CA TRP A 317 0.71 4.81 14.54
C TRP A 317 -0.18 4.69 15.78
N LYS A 318 0.36 4.74 17.01
CA LYS A 318 -0.43 4.68 18.25
C LYS A 318 -1.26 5.94 18.41
N ARG A 319 -0.62 7.09 18.24
CA ARG A 319 -1.29 8.37 18.34
C ARG A 319 -2.35 8.52 17.23
N SER A 320 -2.03 8.13 16.00
CA SER A 320 -3.00 8.12 14.91
C SER A 320 -4.18 7.20 15.20
N TYR A 321 -3.92 6.00 15.71
CA TYR A 321 -4.97 5.06 16.08
C TYR A 321 -5.95 5.66 17.11
N PHE A 322 -5.43 6.22 18.22
CA PHE A 322 -6.29 6.76 19.28
C PHE A 322 -7.02 8.04 18.89
N GLU A 323 -6.37 8.93 18.16
CA GLU A 323 -6.91 10.27 17.86
C GLU A 323 -7.78 10.28 16.60
N ASP A 324 -7.46 9.45 15.61
CA ASP A 324 -8.07 9.56 14.27
C ASP A 324 -8.86 8.30 13.87
N GLU A 325 -8.29 7.10 14.01
CA GLU A 325 -8.87 5.88 13.43
C GLU A 325 -9.92 5.24 14.36
N LEU A 326 -9.62 5.05 15.65
CA LEU A 326 -10.54 4.44 16.61
C LEU A 326 -11.86 5.21 16.73
N PRO A 327 -11.87 6.57 16.81
CA PRO A 327 -13.12 7.33 16.85
C PRO A 327 -14.01 7.11 15.62
N GLU A 328 -13.43 6.86 14.44
CA GLU A 328 -14.20 6.54 13.22
C GLU A 328 -14.75 5.13 13.27
N ILE A 329 -13.94 4.13 13.68
CA ILE A 329 -14.38 2.74 13.79
C ILE A 329 -15.52 2.60 14.81
N LEU A 330 -15.47 3.35 15.92
CA LEU A 330 -16.52 3.30 16.95
C LEU A 330 -17.89 3.85 16.48
N LYS A 331 -17.95 4.53 15.34
CA LYS A 331 -19.22 4.99 14.72
C LYS A 331 -19.85 3.91 13.83
N GLU A 332 -19.10 2.86 13.48
CA GLU A 332 -19.57 1.79 12.60
C GLU A 332 -20.49 0.81 13.34
N ASP A 333 -21.44 0.22 12.62
CA ASP A 333 -22.14 -0.99 13.07
C ASP A 333 -21.28 -2.23 12.77
N THR A 334 -20.59 -2.72 13.80
CA THR A 334 -19.70 -3.88 13.68
C THR A 334 -20.39 -5.22 13.94
N GLY A 335 -21.69 -5.23 14.28
CA GLY A 335 -22.43 -6.45 14.58
C GLY A 335 -22.48 -7.46 13.42
N SER A 336 -22.47 -6.97 12.18
CA SER A 336 -22.48 -7.78 10.95
C SER A 336 -21.08 -8.03 10.38
N PHE A 337 -20.00 -7.60 11.04
CA PHE A 337 -18.65 -7.76 10.54
C PHE A 337 -18.27 -9.25 10.43
N ALA A 338 -17.84 -9.67 9.26
CA ALA A 338 -17.50 -11.06 8.91
C ALA A 338 -16.14 -11.16 8.20
N GLY A 339 -15.14 -10.47 8.76
CA GLY A 339 -13.80 -10.40 8.23
C GLY A 339 -13.65 -9.44 7.04
N TYR A 340 -12.42 -9.25 6.62
CA TYR A 340 -12.08 -8.47 5.44
C TYR A 340 -12.35 -9.29 4.18
N LYS A 341 -13.24 -8.80 3.31
CA LYS A 341 -13.69 -9.49 2.08
C LYS A 341 -13.16 -8.86 0.79
N GLY A 342 -12.36 -7.82 0.89
CA GLY A 342 -11.70 -7.23 -0.28
C GLY A 342 -10.48 -8.05 -0.72
N THR A 343 -9.99 -7.80 -1.93
CA THR A 343 -8.57 -8.05 -2.20
C THR A 343 -7.77 -7.20 -1.21
N VAL A 344 -6.65 -7.70 -0.69
CA VAL A 344 -5.88 -7.05 0.38
C VAL A 344 -5.54 -5.58 0.08
N ALA A 345 -5.93 -5.09 -1.07
CA ALA A 345 -5.67 -3.74 -1.58
C ALA A 345 -6.88 -3.08 -2.29
N SER A 346 -8.09 -3.23 -1.84
CA SER A 346 -9.22 -2.51 -2.46
C SER A 346 -9.72 -1.35 -1.63
#